data_c8fcc28a73d132b5cda270b39eac8a5c
#
_entry.id   c8fcc28a73d132b5cda270b39eac8a5c
#
_cell.length_a   1.000
_cell.length_b   1.000
_cell.length_c   1.000
_cell.angle_alpha   90.00
_cell.angle_beta   90.00
_cell.angle_gamma   90.00
#
_symmetry.space_group_name_H-M   'P 1'
#
loop_
_entity.id
_entity.type
_entity.pdbx_description
1 polymer ?
#
loop_
_entity_poly.entity_id
_entity_poly.type
_entity_poly.pdbx_seq_one_letter_code
_entity_poly.pdbx_strand_id
1 'polypeptide(L)'
;MSMFCYQCEMSQKGGCGSTGAVVGTCGKDENLSRLQDIMIFGLKGLSAYREHLNTFKPELTKEIDDVMSETLYFTLTNVNFNFNDHINQLMKIGRAGSLVMDRLSNTHTNKFGIPTPVTVSQNKVEGKAILVSG
;
A
#
# COMPACT_ATOMS: atom_id res chain seq x y z
N MET A 1 20.21 -10.16 -12.58
CA MET A 1 19.49 -10.58 -11.39
C MET A 1 18.12 -11.07 -11.78
N SER A 2 17.69 -12.20 -11.24
CA SER A 2 16.35 -12.68 -11.51
C SER A 2 15.34 -11.87 -10.71
N MET A 3 14.19 -11.63 -11.32
CA MET A 3 13.08 -10.91 -10.69
C MET A 3 12.45 -11.76 -9.58
N PHE A 4 12.17 -11.15 -8.45
CA PHE A 4 11.36 -11.77 -7.41
C PHE A 4 9.95 -11.15 -7.37
N CYS A 5 8.94 -12.01 -7.29
CA CYS A 5 7.54 -11.58 -7.21
C CYS A 5 6.77 -12.52 -6.27
N TYR A 6 5.94 -11.97 -5.40
CA TYR A 6 5.15 -12.71 -4.42
C TYR A 6 3.76 -13.14 -4.91
N GLN A 7 3.41 -12.83 -6.15
CA GLN A 7 2.02 -12.89 -6.60
C GLN A 7 1.50 -14.29 -6.89
N CYS A 8 2.37 -15.25 -7.21
CA CYS A 8 1.94 -16.59 -7.51
C CYS A 8 2.98 -17.66 -7.12
N GLU A 9 2.59 -18.90 -7.27
CA GLU A 9 3.41 -20.07 -6.94
C GLU A 9 4.64 -20.28 -7.83
N MET A 10 4.76 -19.53 -8.92
CA MET A 10 5.92 -19.62 -9.82
C MET A 10 7.18 -18.97 -9.25
N SER A 11 7.06 -18.21 -8.17
CA SER A 11 8.22 -17.65 -7.47
C SER A 11 8.97 -18.74 -6.71
N GLN A 12 10.27 -18.82 -6.98
CA GLN A 12 11.17 -19.80 -6.36
C GLN A 12 12.34 -19.08 -5.70
N LYS A 13 13.13 -19.83 -4.93
CA LYS A 13 14.38 -19.32 -4.38
C LYS A 13 15.29 -18.85 -5.52
N GLY A 14 15.52 -17.56 -5.61
CA GLY A 14 16.31 -16.95 -6.68
C GLY A 14 15.49 -16.19 -7.71
N GLY A 15 14.16 -16.19 -7.63
CA GLY A 15 13.32 -15.34 -8.46
C GLY A 15 12.15 -16.05 -9.13
N CYS A 16 11.47 -15.33 -10.00
CA CYS A 16 10.36 -15.84 -10.79
C CYS A 16 10.87 -16.40 -12.13
N GLY A 17 10.42 -17.60 -12.47
CA GLY A 17 10.82 -18.26 -13.70
C GLY A 17 12.23 -18.84 -13.63
N SER A 18 12.93 -18.88 -14.77
CA SER A 18 14.29 -19.41 -14.85
C SER A 18 15.32 -18.44 -14.29
N THR A 19 16.42 -18.97 -13.79
CA THR A 19 17.55 -18.17 -13.33
C THR A 19 18.00 -17.20 -14.42
N GLY A 20 18.06 -15.92 -14.10
CA GLY A 20 18.44 -14.86 -15.06
C GLY A 20 17.30 -14.29 -15.89
N ALA A 21 16.08 -14.74 -15.70
CA ALA A 21 14.93 -14.16 -16.39
C ALA A 21 14.74 -12.69 -16.00
N VAL A 22 14.57 -11.84 -17.01
CA VAL A 22 14.32 -10.40 -16.85
C VAL A 22 12.83 -10.13 -16.69
N VAL A 23 12.02 -11.09 -17.09
CA VAL A 23 10.56 -11.02 -17.11
C VAL A 23 10.01 -12.26 -16.44
N GLY A 24 8.99 -12.10 -15.62
CA GLY A 24 8.31 -13.21 -14.98
C GLY A 24 7.61 -14.14 -15.99
N THR A 25 7.26 -15.33 -15.55
CA THR A 25 6.54 -16.31 -16.37
C THR A 25 5.25 -15.74 -16.95
N CYS A 26 4.57 -14.83 -16.24
CA CYS A 26 3.35 -14.16 -16.70
C CYS A 26 3.60 -12.97 -17.64
N GLY A 27 4.85 -12.60 -17.89
CA GLY A 27 5.20 -11.42 -18.69
C GLY A 27 5.45 -10.13 -17.89
N LYS A 28 5.30 -10.15 -16.58
CA LYS A 28 5.57 -9.00 -15.73
C LYS A 28 7.06 -8.73 -15.66
N ASP A 29 7.48 -7.48 -15.86
CA ASP A 29 8.87 -7.09 -15.69
C ASP A 29 9.21 -6.75 -14.23
N GLU A 30 10.49 -6.57 -13.96
CA GLU A 30 10.98 -6.29 -12.60
C GLU A 30 10.48 -4.95 -12.06
N ASN A 31 10.42 -3.92 -12.90
CA ASN A 31 9.97 -2.60 -12.48
C ASN A 31 8.49 -2.62 -12.08
N LEU A 32 7.68 -3.29 -12.86
CA LEU A 32 6.26 -3.45 -12.54
C LEU A 32 6.06 -4.27 -11.26
N SER A 33 6.84 -5.34 -11.09
CA SER A 33 6.80 -6.15 -9.87
C SER A 33 7.14 -5.32 -8.63
N ARG A 34 8.21 -4.53 -8.70
CA ARG A 34 8.62 -3.64 -7.60
C ARG A 34 7.57 -2.57 -7.31
N LEU A 35 6.96 -2.03 -8.35
CA LEU A 35 5.90 -1.04 -8.19
C LEU A 35 4.68 -1.63 -7.48
N GLN A 36 4.32 -2.85 -7.83
CA GLN A 36 3.24 -3.57 -7.14
C GLN A 36 3.59 -3.90 -5.69
N ASP A 37 4.84 -4.19 -5.38
CA ASP A 37 5.29 -4.37 -4.00
C ASP A 37 5.10 -3.08 -3.18
N ILE A 38 5.40 -1.93 -3.76
CA ILE A 38 5.16 -0.62 -3.14
C ILE A 38 3.66 -0.42 -2.93
N MET A 39 2.83 -0.77 -3.88
CA MET A 39 1.38 -0.69 -3.75
C MET A 39 0.87 -1.55 -2.60
N ILE A 40 1.32 -2.78 -2.48
CA ILE A 40 0.96 -3.67 -1.37
C ILE A 40 1.42 -3.10 -0.03
N PHE A 41 2.62 -2.53 0.03
CA PHE A 41 3.11 -1.87 1.23
C PHE A 41 2.21 -0.70 1.63
N GLY A 42 1.82 0.13 0.66
CA GLY A 42 0.87 1.22 0.90
C GLY A 42 -0.48 0.73 1.39
N LEU A 43 -0.99 -0.38 0.84
CA LEU A 43 -2.24 -0.99 1.28
C LEU A 43 -2.18 -1.50 2.72
N LYS A 44 -1.05 -2.05 3.14
CA LYS A 44 -0.88 -2.49 4.53
C LYS A 44 -1.05 -1.32 5.51
N GLY A 45 -0.41 -0.19 5.22
CA GLY A 45 -0.58 1.02 6.01
C GLY A 45 -2.01 1.54 5.97
N LEU A 46 -2.59 1.64 4.78
CA LEU A 46 -3.96 2.11 4.59
C LEU A 46 -4.97 1.23 5.34
N SER A 47 -4.79 -0.09 5.31
CA SER A 47 -5.68 -1.01 6.01
C SER A 47 -5.65 -0.84 7.52
N ALA A 48 -4.50 -0.56 8.09
CA ALA A 48 -4.37 -0.30 9.53
C ALA A 48 -5.16 0.94 9.94
N TYR A 49 -5.04 2.03 9.20
CA TYR A 49 -5.82 3.24 9.46
C TYR A 49 -7.31 3.06 9.18
N ARG A 50 -7.64 2.35 8.12
CA ARG A 50 -9.03 1.99 7.80
C ARG A 50 -9.68 1.19 8.92
N GLU A 51 -8.99 0.22 9.46
CA GLU A 51 -9.49 -0.58 10.56
C GLU A 51 -9.74 0.28 11.81
N HIS A 52 -8.84 1.19 12.09
CA HIS A 52 -9.03 2.13 13.19
C HIS A 52 -10.26 3.02 12.97
N LEU A 53 -10.45 3.56 11.77
CA LEU A 53 -11.64 4.33 11.42
C LEU A 53 -12.92 3.50 11.54
N ASN A 54 -12.88 2.24 11.14
CA ASN A 54 -14.01 1.33 11.21
C ASN A 54 -14.52 1.14 12.64
N THR A 55 -13.64 1.22 13.63
CA THR A 55 -13.98 1.13 15.05
C THR A 55 -14.89 2.26 15.50
N PHE A 56 -14.75 3.45 14.91
CA PHE A 56 -15.49 4.65 15.28
C PHE A 56 -16.63 4.98 14.32
N LYS A 57 -16.39 4.88 13.03
CA LYS A 57 -17.28 5.32 11.96
C LYS A 57 -17.23 4.38 10.75
N PRO A 58 -17.83 3.19 10.87
CA PRO A 58 -17.83 2.21 9.79
C PRO A 58 -18.35 2.75 8.46
N GLU A 59 -19.32 3.66 8.49
CA GLU A 59 -19.94 4.25 7.31
C GLU A 59 -18.99 5.11 6.49
N LEU A 60 -17.85 5.52 7.05
CA LEU A 60 -16.86 6.34 6.37
C LEU A 60 -15.73 5.53 5.69
N THR A 61 -15.79 4.21 5.72
CA THR A 61 -14.72 3.36 5.19
C THR A 61 -14.92 2.97 3.73
N LYS A 62 -16.11 3.13 3.18
CA LYS A 62 -16.46 2.59 1.86
C LYS A 62 -15.52 3.03 0.74
N GLU A 63 -15.22 4.32 0.65
CA GLU A 63 -14.34 4.85 -0.40
C GLU A 63 -12.91 4.29 -0.29
N ILE A 64 -12.45 4.07 0.93
CA ILE A 64 -11.15 3.47 1.20
C ILE A 64 -11.16 2.00 0.77
N ASP A 65 -12.21 1.29 1.09
CA ASP A 65 -12.40 -0.12 0.71
C ASP A 65 -12.43 -0.29 -0.81
N ASP A 66 -13.08 0.62 -1.51
CA ASP A 66 -13.14 0.62 -2.98
C ASP A 66 -11.72 0.78 -3.57
N VAL A 67 -10.91 1.71 -3.07
CA VAL A 67 -9.53 1.90 -3.51
C VAL A 67 -8.68 0.69 -3.19
N MET A 68 -8.83 0.10 -2.02
CA MET A 68 -8.07 -1.08 -1.61
C MET A 68 -8.40 -2.28 -2.51
N SER A 69 -9.67 -2.52 -2.78
CA SER A 69 -10.11 -3.60 -3.65
C SER A 69 -9.61 -3.42 -5.09
N GLU A 70 -9.72 -2.22 -5.63
CA GLU A 70 -9.21 -1.89 -6.95
C GLU A 70 -7.70 -2.11 -7.04
N THR A 71 -6.96 -1.69 -6.03
CA THR A 71 -5.50 -1.85 -5.98
C THR A 71 -5.09 -3.31 -5.94
N LEU A 72 -5.76 -4.12 -5.12
CA LEU A 72 -5.52 -5.56 -5.07
C LEU A 72 -5.78 -6.23 -6.42
N TYR A 73 -6.81 -5.80 -7.13
CA TYR A 73 -7.11 -6.29 -8.46
C TYR A 73 -5.96 -6.02 -9.44
N PHE A 74 -5.34 -4.83 -9.39
CA PHE A 74 -4.17 -4.50 -10.21
C PHE A 74 -3.00 -5.46 -10.00
N THR A 75 -2.84 -5.99 -8.80
CA THR A 75 -1.71 -6.87 -8.48
C THR A 75 -1.89 -8.31 -8.95
N LEU A 76 -3.09 -8.69 -9.38
CA LEU A 76 -3.35 -10.05 -9.84
C LEU A 76 -2.56 -10.35 -11.13
N THR A 77 -2.23 -11.63 -11.30
CA THR A 77 -1.49 -12.11 -12.45
C THR A 77 -2.26 -11.84 -13.75
N ASN A 78 -1.57 -11.27 -14.74
CA ASN A 78 -2.10 -11.00 -16.08
C ASN A 78 -3.29 -10.02 -16.15
N VAL A 79 -3.52 -9.22 -15.12
CA VAL A 79 -4.62 -8.25 -15.12
C VAL A 79 -4.21 -6.95 -15.78
N ASN A 80 -3.09 -6.36 -15.37
CA ASN A 80 -2.65 -5.08 -15.89
C ASN A 80 -1.12 -5.00 -15.89
N PHE A 81 -0.53 -4.69 -17.05
CA PHE A 81 0.90 -4.48 -17.21
C PHE A 81 1.26 -3.02 -17.53
N ASN A 82 0.29 -2.12 -17.56
CA ASN A 82 0.53 -0.70 -17.84
C ASN A 82 1.15 -0.01 -16.64
N PHE A 83 2.38 0.47 -16.81
CA PHE A 83 3.13 1.13 -15.75
C PHE A 83 2.45 2.43 -15.28
N ASN A 84 1.93 3.22 -16.21
CA ASN A 84 1.26 4.49 -15.88
C ASN A 84 -0.02 4.28 -15.08
N ASP A 85 -0.77 3.22 -15.37
CA ASP A 85 -1.97 2.87 -14.59
C ASP A 85 -1.60 2.56 -13.14
N HIS A 86 -0.48 1.88 -12.93
CA HIS A 86 0.01 1.59 -11.59
C HIS A 86 0.47 2.85 -10.85
N ILE A 87 1.14 3.78 -11.54
CA ILE A 87 1.49 5.07 -10.95
C ILE A 87 0.23 5.84 -10.53
N ASN A 88 -0.78 5.88 -11.39
CA ASN A 88 -2.06 6.52 -11.07
C ASN A 88 -2.73 5.85 -9.87
N GLN A 89 -2.65 4.52 -9.78
CA GLN A 89 -3.20 3.78 -8.65
C GLN A 89 -2.45 4.08 -7.35
N LEU A 90 -1.13 4.22 -7.39
CA LEU A 90 -0.36 4.67 -6.22
C LEU A 90 -0.80 6.06 -5.75
N MET A 91 -1.10 6.97 -6.66
CA MET A 91 -1.63 8.29 -6.31
C MET A 91 -3.02 8.18 -5.66
N LYS A 92 -3.85 7.27 -6.10
CA LYS A 92 -5.15 6.98 -5.45
C LYS A 92 -4.96 6.47 -4.03
N ILE A 93 -4.00 5.57 -3.80
CA ILE A 93 -3.66 5.08 -2.46
C ILE A 93 -3.22 6.24 -1.56
N GLY A 94 -2.39 7.14 -2.05
CA GLY A 94 -1.96 8.33 -1.32
C GLY A 94 -3.13 9.25 -0.95
N ARG A 95 -4.04 9.49 -1.89
CA ARG A 95 -5.25 10.27 -1.62
C ARG A 95 -6.18 9.59 -0.61
N ALA A 96 -6.35 8.28 -0.71
CA ALA A 96 -7.12 7.50 0.26
C ALA A 96 -6.48 7.56 1.66
N GLY A 97 -5.15 7.54 1.73
CA GLY A 97 -4.41 7.73 2.98
C GLY A 97 -4.71 9.10 3.62
N SER A 98 -4.65 10.17 2.84
CA SER A 98 -5.00 11.51 3.32
C SER A 98 -6.46 11.57 3.78
N LEU A 99 -7.36 10.97 3.02
CA LEU A 99 -8.79 10.94 3.36
C LEU A 99 -9.05 10.21 4.69
N VAL A 100 -8.46 9.04 4.89
CA VAL A 100 -8.64 8.30 6.14
C VAL A 100 -8.04 9.04 7.33
N MET A 101 -6.90 9.69 7.16
CA MET A 101 -6.28 10.50 8.21
C MET A 101 -7.16 11.69 8.59
N ASP A 102 -7.74 12.39 7.63
CA ASP A 102 -8.68 13.49 7.89
C ASP A 102 -9.93 13.00 8.63
N ARG A 103 -10.49 11.89 8.20
CA ARG A 103 -11.66 11.29 8.84
C ARG A 103 -11.37 10.84 10.26
N LEU A 104 -10.21 10.24 10.51
CA LEU A 104 -9.76 9.85 11.84
C LEU A 104 -9.56 11.07 12.75
N SER A 105 -8.89 12.10 12.24
CA SER A 105 -8.66 13.34 12.98
C SER A 105 -9.97 13.99 13.39
N ASN A 106 -10.91 14.14 12.46
CA ASN A 106 -12.23 14.72 12.74
C ASN A 106 -13.03 13.88 13.73
N THR A 107 -13.02 12.55 13.57
CA THR A 107 -13.71 11.64 14.49
C THR A 107 -13.13 11.71 15.90
N HIS A 108 -11.81 11.71 16.00
CA HIS A 108 -11.11 11.84 17.26
C HIS A 108 -11.43 13.17 17.96
N THR A 109 -11.37 14.27 17.22
CA THR A 109 -11.68 15.60 17.74
C THR A 109 -13.12 15.70 18.25
N ASN A 110 -14.07 15.13 17.53
CA ASN A 110 -15.48 15.14 17.91
C ASN A 110 -15.78 14.26 19.12
N LYS A 111 -15.04 13.18 19.31
CA LYS A 111 -15.30 12.18 20.36
C LYS A 111 -14.42 12.37 21.60
N PHE A 112 -13.17 12.76 21.41
CA PHE A 112 -12.16 12.82 22.47
C PHE A 112 -11.52 14.21 22.66
N GLY A 113 -11.90 15.19 21.83
CA GLY A 113 -11.27 16.50 21.79
C GLY A 113 -10.05 16.55 20.89
N ILE A 114 -9.37 17.70 20.89
CA ILE A 114 -8.19 17.90 20.04
C ILE A 114 -7.03 17.02 20.54
N PRO A 115 -6.43 16.17 19.67
CA PRO A 115 -5.33 15.33 20.10
C PRO A 115 -4.09 16.16 20.44
N THR A 116 -3.37 15.73 21.47
CA THR A 116 -2.09 16.33 21.81
C THR A 116 -1.04 15.96 20.76
N PRO A 117 -0.29 16.93 20.22
CA PRO A 117 0.77 16.62 19.27
C PRO A 117 1.81 15.67 19.86
N VAL A 118 2.17 14.63 19.10
CA VAL A 118 3.23 13.72 19.51
C VAL A 118 4.54 14.26 18.95
N THR A 119 5.48 14.57 19.83
CA THR A 119 6.82 14.98 19.43
C THR A 119 7.66 13.74 19.18
N VAL A 120 8.05 13.54 17.93
CA VAL A 120 8.97 12.46 17.57
C VAL A 120 10.40 12.93 17.86
N SER A 121 11.09 12.20 18.73
CA SER A 121 12.50 12.50 19.01
C SER A 121 13.35 12.20 17.77
N GLN A 122 13.99 13.24 17.22
CA GLN A 122 14.84 13.11 16.04
C GLN A 122 16.04 12.19 16.25
N ASN A 123 16.47 12.01 17.50
CA ASN A 123 17.63 11.18 17.83
C ASN A 123 17.39 9.68 17.65
N LYS A 124 16.15 9.27 17.45
CA LYS A 124 15.76 7.86 17.27
C LYS A 124 15.27 7.53 15.88
N VAL A 125 15.18 8.52 15.02
CA VAL A 125 14.70 8.35 13.66
C VAL A 125 15.86 8.00 12.76
N GLU A 126 16.24 6.76 12.75
CA GLU A 126 16.93 6.22 11.62
C GLU A 126 15.91 6.09 10.49
N GLY A 127 16.34 6.29 9.22
CA GLY A 127 15.45 6.42 8.09
C GLY A 127 14.44 5.27 7.86
N LYS A 128 14.57 4.19 8.60
CA LYS A 128 13.64 3.04 8.54
C LYS A 128 12.35 3.23 9.36
N ALA A 129 12.38 4.06 10.39
CA ALA A 129 11.24 4.24 11.28
C ALA A 129 10.15 5.12 10.67
N ILE A 130 10.52 6.02 9.78
CA ILE A 130 9.61 6.99 9.15
C ILE A 130 8.58 6.30 8.27
N LEU A 131 8.94 5.20 7.62
CA LEU A 131 8.07 4.45 6.72
C LEU A 131 6.96 3.68 7.43
N VAL A 132 7.10 3.44 8.72
CA VAL A 132 6.20 2.61 9.51
C VAL A 132 5.21 3.45 10.31
N SER A 133 5.55 4.69 10.59
CA SER A 133 4.73 5.59 11.42
C SER A 133 3.66 6.34 10.62
N GLY A 134 3.52 6.00 9.37
CA GLY A 134 2.50 6.57 8.48
C GLY A 134 1.09 6.46 9.00
#